data_78173ad72a883f100a1c176c4d9ea8af
#
_entry.id   78173ad72a883f100a1c176c4d9ea8af
#
_cell.length_a   1.000
_cell.length_b   1.000
_cell.length_c   1.000
_cell.angle_alpha   90.00
_cell.angle_beta   90.00
_cell.angle_gamma   90.00
#
_symmetry.space_group_name_H-M   'P 1'
#
loop_
_entity.id
_entity.type
_entity.pdbx_description
1 polymer ?
#
loop_
_entity_poly.entity_id
_entity_poly.type
_entity_poly.pdbx_seq_one_letter_code
_entity_poly.pdbx_strand_id
1 'polypeptide(L)'
;MQIQTATINDVPEILELQHKAFLPVGEVLNWLDAPNITETIETALEAFPNFTVLKMVADDGKIVGSVRGKVDDGSLFIGRLMVLPEYQRNGYAKELLHKIQEVLPHNRVWLETTSDITSTYTFYEREGFRTFKTEHFDNGVSWVSMAKWELHTNRILLRPWREDDVEALYKYASDPIIGTRAGWPPHKSIDDSTEVLRNILMNDTTWAIILRETGEPIGSIGYMENYQSTLPSRPNEPLVGYWVGKPYWNKGICTEALNLMIKHIRTVSDYKSLISSHFVDNPASGRVMQKCGFVPIGETCVDSDLSGMEKPMAVLRLEF
;
A
#
# COMPACT_ATOMS: atom_id res chain seq x y z
N MET A 1 17.23 -4.00 -24.93
CA MET A 1 16.22 -4.78 -24.18
C MET A 1 14.82 -4.27 -24.46
N GLN A 2 13.84 -5.15 -24.70
CA GLN A 2 12.44 -4.79 -24.96
C GLN A 2 11.50 -5.70 -24.17
N ILE A 3 10.43 -5.12 -23.58
CA ILE A 3 9.36 -5.89 -22.95
C ILE A 3 8.22 -6.06 -23.96
N GLN A 4 7.79 -7.31 -24.15
CA GLN A 4 6.75 -7.71 -25.09
C GLN A 4 5.76 -8.67 -24.40
N THR A 5 4.53 -8.73 -24.91
CA THR A 5 3.59 -9.79 -24.51
C THR A 5 4.06 -11.14 -25.07
N ALA A 6 4.13 -12.13 -24.21
CA ALA A 6 4.50 -13.49 -24.64
C ALA A 6 3.32 -14.18 -25.33
N THR A 7 3.65 -15.12 -26.18
CA THR A 7 2.72 -16.01 -26.87
C THR A 7 2.90 -17.45 -26.39
N ILE A 8 1.98 -18.34 -26.73
CA ILE A 8 2.06 -19.76 -26.37
C ILE A 8 3.36 -20.42 -26.90
N ASN A 9 3.91 -19.91 -27.99
CA ASN A 9 5.15 -20.42 -28.58
C ASN A 9 6.40 -20.08 -27.76
N ASP A 10 6.30 -19.09 -26.86
CA ASP A 10 7.40 -18.68 -25.99
C ASP A 10 7.49 -19.52 -24.70
N VAL A 11 6.46 -20.35 -24.42
CA VAL A 11 6.36 -21.11 -23.17
C VAL A 11 7.57 -22.03 -22.93
N PRO A 12 8.12 -22.78 -23.95
CA PRO A 12 9.29 -23.61 -23.72
C PRO A 12 10.52 -22.82 -23.24
N GLU A 13 10.79 -21.66 -23.86
CA GLU A 13 11.95 -20.82 -23.50
C GLU A 13 11.72 -20.13 -22.14
N ILE A 14 10.48 -19.70 -21.84
CA ILE A 14 10.11 -19.13 -20.54
C ILE A 14 10.24 -20.18 -19.43
N LEU A 15 9.89 -21.42 -19.67
CA LEU A 15 10.03 -22.50 -18.69
C LEU A 15 11.52 -22.82 -18.43
N GLU A 16 12.36 -22.82 -19.46
CA GLU A 16 13.81 -22.97 -19.30
C GLU A 16 14.40 -21.82 -18.48
N LEU A 17 14.00 -20.57 -18.78
CA LEU A 17 14.34 -19.39 -17.98
C LEU A 17 13.91 -19.57 -16.52
N GLN A 18 12.67 -20.05 -16.29
CA GLN A 18 12.12 -20.26 -14.94
C GLN A 18 12.99 -21.23 -14.13
N HIS A 19 13.33 -22.38 -14.70
CA HIS A 19 14.19 -23.36 -14.02
C HIS A 19 15.55 -22.76 -13.67
N LYS A 20 16.19 -22.04 -14.61
CA LYS A 20 17.50 -21.39 -14.37
C LYS A 20 17.44 -20.29 -13.30
N ALA A 21 16.32 -19.56 -13.22
CA ALA A 21 16.17 -18.47 -12.27
C ALA A 21 15.83 -18.95 -10.85
N PHE A 22 15.02 -20.01 -10.72
CA PHE A 22 14.55 -20.48 -9.41
C PHE A 22 15.36 -21.62 -8.80
N LEU A 23 16.11 -22.39 -9.57
CA LEU A 23 16.93 -23.48 -9.04
C LEU A 23 17.91 -23.01 -7.94
N PRO A 24 18.67 -21.90 -8.10
CA PRO A 24 19.55 -21.41 -7.03
C PRO A 24 18.80 -21.02 -5.76
N VAL A 25 17.57 -20.53 -5.88
CA VAL A 25 16.72 -20.18 -4.72
C VAL A 25 16.26 -21.46 -4.02
N GLY A 26 15.84 -22.47 -4.78
CA GLY A 26 15.47 -23.78 -4.23
C GLY A 26 16.60 -24.48 -3.50
N GLU A 27 17.83 -24.38 -4.01
CA GLU A 27 19.04 -24.90 -3.33
C GLU A 27 19.28 -24.22 -1.98
N VAL A 28 19.17 -22.88 -1.92
CA VAL A 28 19.35 -22.10 -0.67
C VAL A 28 18.25 -22.46 0.35
N LEU A 29 17.01 -22.65 -0.11
CA LEU A 29 15.86 -22.96 0.75
C LEU A 29 15.73 -24.45 1.07
N ASN A 30 16.59 -25.31 0.51
CA ASN A 30 16.43 -26.75 0.56
C ASN A 30 15.04 -27.22 0.13
N TRP A 31 14.51 -26.60 -0.93
CA TRP A 31 13.16 -26.84 -1.47
C TRP A 31 13.19 -27.05 -2.99
N LEU A 32 13.79 -28.16 -3.43
CA LEU A 32 13.96 -28.48 -4.86
C LEU A 32 12.69 -29.02 -5.53
N ASP A 33 11.72 -29.45 -4.76
CA ASP A 33 10.40 -29.89 -5.22
C ASP A 33 9.35 -28.75 -5.25
N ALA A 34 9.79 -27.50 -5.08
CA ALA A 34 8.91 -26.32 -5.16
C ALA A 34 8.21 -26.27 -6.55
N PRO A 35 6.92 -25.84 -6.60
CA PRO A 35 6.13 -25.82 -7.84
C PRO A 35 6.73 -24.98 -8.99
N ASN A 36 7.55 -23.98 -8.66
CA ASN A 36 8.25 -23.15 -9.65
C ASN A 36 9.54 -23.79 -10.19
N ILE A 37 10.01 -24.89 -9.61
CA ILE A 37 11.18 -25.66 -10.05
C ILE A 37 10.73 -26.92 -10.80
N THR A 38 9.63 -27.54 -10.36
CA THR A 38 9.13 -28.81 -10.89
C THR A 38 8.05 -28.67 -11.97
N GLU A 39 7.65 -27.45 -12.33
CA GLU A 39 6.66 -27.18 -13.38
C GLU A 39 7.09 -27.81 -14.70
N THR A 40 6.20 -28.61 -15.32
CA THR A 40 6.47 -29.28 -16.61
C THR A 40 5.96 -28.45 -17.78
N ILE A 41 6.37 -28.80 -19.00
CA ILE A 41 5.92 -28.09 -20.20
C ILE A 41 4.39 -28.22 -20.39
N GLU A 42 3.82 -29.38 -20.07
CA GLU A 42 2.38 -29.61 -20.14
C GLU A 42 1.61 -28.72 -19.22
N THR A 43 2.02 -28.65 -17.93
CA THR A 43 1.37 -27.78 -16.92
C THR A 43 1.57 -26.30 -17.23
N ALA A 44 2.72 -25.91 -17.75
CA ALA A 44 3.00 -24.53 -18.17
C ALA A 44 2.12 -24.10 -19.35
N LEU A 45 1.94 -24.97 -20.36
CA LEU A 45 1.06 -24.73 -21.51
C LEU A 45 -0.42 -24.64 -21.09
N GLU A 46 -0.86 -25.51 -20.18
CA GLU A 46 -2.24 -25.50 -19.65
C GLU A 46 -2.54 -24.22 -18.83
N ALA A 47 -1.56 -23.76 -18.04
CA ALA A 47 -1.71 -22.56 -17.22
C ALA A 47 -1.64 -21.26 -18.02
N PHE A 48 -0.90 -21.23 -19.14
CA PHE A 48 -0.57 -20.01 -19.88
C PHE A 48 -1.79 -19.16 -20.27
N PRO A 49 -2.92 -19.71 -20.77
CA PRO A 49 -4.09 -18.90 -21.13
C PRO A 49 -4.76 -18.15 -19.97
N ASN A 50 -4.48 -18.55 -18.73
CA ASN A 50 -5.07 -17.94 -17.53
C ASN A 50 -4.33 -16.70 -17.07
N PHE A 51 -3.20 -16.34 -17.71
CA PHE A 51 -2.35 -15.22 -17.32
C PHE A 51 -2.02 -14.32 -18.51
N THR A 52 -1.84 -13.04 -18.23
CA THR A 52 -1.06 -12.17 -19.11
C THR A 52 0.40 -12.38 -18.77
N VAL A 53 1.20 -12.79 -19.74
CA VAL A 53 2.63 -13.06 -19.58
C VAL A 53 3.43 -12.01 -20.37
N LEU A 54 4.36 -11.35 -19.69
CA LEU A 54 5.33 -10.46 -20.33
C LEU A 54 6.70 -11.13 -20.37
N LYS A 55 7.42 -10.95 -21.46
CA LYS A 55 8.80 -11.37 -21.67
C LYS A 55 9.71 -10.19 -21.92
N MET A 56 10.90 -10.22 -21.38
CA MET A 56 11.98 -9.28 -21.69
C MET A 56 12.95 -9.94 -22.65
N VAL A 57 13.12 -9.31 -23.82
CA VAL A 57 13.94 -9.84 -24.92
C VAL A 57 15.21 -9.02 -25.06
N ALA A 58 16.35 -9.68 -25.11
CA ALA A 58 17.65 -9.07 -25.38
C ALA A 58 17.81 -8.77 -26.87
N ASP A 59 18.86 -8.04 -27.23
CA ASP A 59 19.09 -7.57 -28.61
C ASP A 59 19.44 -8.74 -29.56
N ASP A 60 19.88 -9.87 -29.02
CA ASP A 60 20.12 -11.12 -29.73
C ASP A 60 18.85 -12.01 -29.90
N GLY A 61 17.70 -11.56 -29.40
CA GLY A 61 16.43 -12.25 -29.48
C GLY A 61 16.15 -13.21 -28.31
N LYS A 62 17.09 -13.42 -27.39
CA LYS A 62 16.93 -14.31 -26.22
C LYS A 62 15.96 -13.74 -25.20
N ILE A 63 15.09 -14.57 -24.63
CA ILE A 63 14.25 -14.20 -23.47
C ILE A 63 15.12 -14.26 -22.21
N VAL A 64 15.30 -13.10 -21.56
CA VAL A 64 16.19 -12.94 -20.40
C VAL A 64 15.43 -12.65 -19.10
N GLY A 65 14.14 -12.38 -19.19
CA GLY A 65 13.26 -12.17 -18.05
C GLY A 65 11.80 -12.39 -18.41
N SER A 66 10.98 -12.67 -17.42
CA SER A 66 9.52 -12.83 -17.58
C SER A 66 8.78 -12.51 -16.28
N VAL A 67 7.51 -12.18 -16.43
CA VAL A 67 6.55 -12.03 -15.34
C VAL A 67 5.16 -12.42 -15.84
N ARG A 68 4.33 -13.01 -14.98
CA ARG A 68 2.93 -13.26 -15.28
C ARG A 68 2.00 -12.56 -14.31
N GLY A 69 0.84 -12.12 -14.78
CA GLY A 69 -0.20 -11.48 -13.97
C GLY A 69 -1.59 -11.97 -14.33
N LYS A 70 -2.48 -12.01 -13.34
CA LYS A 70 -3.89 -12.32 -13.50
C LYS A 70 -4.70 -11.38 -12.63
N VAL A 71 -5.73 -10.75 -13.19
CA VAL A 71 -6.67 -9.91 -12.43
C VAL A 71 -7.90 -10.73 -12.10
N ASP A 72 -8.26 -10.73 -10.81
CA ASP A 72 -9.46 -11.34 -10.29
C ASP A 72 -10.08 -10.37 -9.26
N ASP A 73 -11.35 -10.03 -9.44
CA ASP A 73 -12.09 -9.04 -8.62
C ASP A 73 -11.29 -7.75 -8.32
N GLY A 74 -10.65 -7.19 -9.36
CA GLY A 74 -9.86 -5.96 -9.24
C GLY A 74 -8.51 -6.14 -8.52
N SER A 75 -8.14 -7.34 -8.12
CA SER A 75 -6.84 -7.68 -7.55
C SER A 75 -5.93 -8.33 -8.58
N LEU A 76 -4.78 -7.73 -8.84
CA LEU A 76 -3.75 -8.29 -9.71
C LEU A 76 -2.85 -9.23 -8.88
N PHE A 77 -2.89 -10.50 -9.19
CA PHE A 77 -1.85 -11.44 -8.75
C PHE A 77 -0.65 -11.37 -9.69
N ILE A 78 0.56 -11.24 -9.13
CA ILE A 78 1.83 -11.31 -9.87
C ILE A 78 2.57 -12.58 -9.47
N GLY A 79 2.93 -13.37 -10.44
CA GLY A 79 3.72 -14.59 -10.25
C GLY A 79 4.85 -14.71 -11.26
N ARG A 80 5.80 -15.59 -10.95
CA ARG A 80 6.92 -15.90 -11.85
C ARG A 80 7.68 -14.66 -12.35
N LEU A 81 7.90 -13.66 -11.47
CA LEU A 81 8.83 -12.57 -11.77
C LEU A 81 10.25 -13.13 -11.70
N MET A 82 10.92 -13.17 -12.83
CA MET A 82 12.22 -13.82 -12.96
C MET A 82 13.10 -13.14 -14.00
N VAL A 83 14.40 -13.17 -13.75
CA VAL A 83 15.45 -12.66 -14.65
C VAL A 83 16.61 -13.64 -14.57
N LEU A 84 17.20 -14.01 -15.71
CA LEU A 84 18.37 -14.88 -15.76
C LEU A 84 19.47 -14.37 -14.84
N PRO A 85 20.18 -15.22 -14.10
CA PRO A 85 21.21 -14.81 -13.14
C PRO A 85 22.23 -13.83 -13.69
N GLU A 86 22.71 -14.04 -14.93
CA GLU A 86 23.67 -13.18 -15.61
C GLU A 86 23.14 -11.79 -16.00
N TYR A 87 21.81 -11.60 -15.97
CA TYR A 87 21.14 -10.33 -16.27
C TYR A 87 20.57 -9.63 -15.03
N GLN A 88 20.72 -10.22 -13.84
CA GLN A 88 20.24 -9.63 -12.59
C GLN A 88 21.02 -8.36 -12.23
N ARG A 89 20.49 -7.59 -11.26
CA ARG A 89 21.07 -6.32 -10.75
C ARG A 89 21.15 -5.18 -11.77
N ASN A 90 20.49 -5.30 -12.92
CA ASN A 90 20.36 -4.26 -13.94
C ASN A 90 18.99 -3.53 -13.92
N GLY A 91 18.15 -3.77 -12.91
CA GLY A 91 16.82 -3.14 -12.82
C GLY A 91 15.71 -3.88 -13.56
N TYR A 92 15.99 -4.90 -14.35
CA TYR A 92 15.03 -5.57 -15.24
C TYR A 92 13.84 -6.20 -14.52
N ALA A 93 14.04 -6.75 -13.32
CA ALA A 93 12.93 -7.25 -12.50
C ALA A 93 11.97 -6.12 -12.12
N LYS A 94 12.48 -4.93 -11.80
CA LYS A 94 11.68 -3.74 -11.51
C LYS A 94 10.91 -3.28 -12.75
N GLU A 95 11.54 -3.24 -13.91
CA GLU A 95 10.87 -2.87 -15.17
C GLU A 95 9.72 -3.82 -15.50
N LEU A 96 9.94 -5.13 -15.39
CA LEU A 96 8.90 -6.14 -15.58
C LEU A 96 7.75 -6.00 -14.56
N LEU A 97 8.08 -5.80 -13.27
CA LEU A 97 7.13 -5.60 -12.20
C LEU A 97 6.24 -4.36 -12.43
N HIS A 98 6.83 -3.27 -12.89
CA HIS A 98 6.07 -2.06 -13.20
C HIS A 98 5.24 -2.24 -14.47
N LYS A 99 5.80 -2.87 -15.52
CA LYS A 99 5.10 -3.03 -16.79
C LYS A 99 3.86 -3.91 -16.68
N ILE A 100 3.90 -5.00 -15.91
CA ILE A 100 2.71 -5.86 -15.72
C ILE A 100 1.60 -5.12 -14.97
N GLN A 101 1.94 -4.23 -14.02
CA GLN A 101 0.99 -3.38 -13.32
C GLN A 101 0.41 -2.29 -14.23
N GLU A 102 1.20 -1.77 -15.18
CA GLU A 102 0.73 -0.78 -16.15
C GLU A 102 -0.30 -1.36 -17.14
N VAL A 103 -0.08 -2.58 -17.62
CA VAL A 103 -0.93 -3.20 -18.65
C VAL A 103 -2.19 -3.87 -18.11
N LEU A 104 -2.23 -4.18 -16.81
CA LEU A 104 -3.37 -4.85 -16.18
C LEU A 104 -4.06 -3.91 -15.19
N PRO A 105 -5.27 -3.41 -15.48
CA PRO A 105 -6.02 -2.55 -14.56
C PRO A 105 -6.34 -3.26 -13.25
N HIS A 106 -6.01 -2.62 -12.13
CA HIS A 106 -6.22 -3.18 -10.79
C HIS A 106 -6.37 -2.09 -9.73
N ASN A 107 -6.89 -2.47 -8.56
CA ASN A 107 -6.95 -1.62 -7.36
C ASN A 107 -6.00 -2.11 -6.26
N ARG A 108 -5.58 -3.36 -6.36
CA ARG A 108 -4.67 -4.05 -5.47
C ARG A 108 -3.73 -4.91 -6.31
N VAL A 109 -2.47 -4.94 -5.96
CA VAL A 109 -1.52 -5.92 -6.49
C VAL A 109 -0.97 -6.76 -5.34
N TRP A 110 -0.86 -8.06 -5.56
CA TRP A 110 -0.33 -8.97 -4.57
C TRP A 110 0.51 -10.07 -5.22
N LEU A 111 1.39 -10.62 -4.43
CA LEU A 111 2.29 -11.70 -4.83
C LEU A 111 2.62 -12.59 -3.63
N GLU A 112 3.23 -13.71 -3.93
CA GLU A 112 3.76 -14.63 -2.93
C GLU A 112 5.26 -14.81 -3.13
N THR A 113 5.99 -14.84 -2.03
CA THR A 113 7.44 -15.02 -2.00
C THR A 113 7.86 -15.65 -0.67
N THR A 114 9.17 -15.76 -0.43
CA THR A 114 9.69 -16.15 0.88
C THR A 114 10.36 -14.98 1.58
N SER A 115 10.21 -14.88 2.89
CA SER A 115 10.97 -13.92 3.72
C SER A 115 12.41 -14.38 3.98
N ASP A 116 12.73 -15.67 3.74
CA ASP A 116 14.05 -16.25 4.01
C ASP A 116 15.10 -15.80 2.98
N ILE A 117 14.69 -15.30 1.82
CA ILE A 117 15.58 -14.65 0.86
C ILE A 117 15.50 -13.14 1.02
N THR A 118 16.29 -12.58 1.92
CA THR A 118 16.28 -11.15 2.30
C THR A 118 16.34 -10.21 1.08
N SER A 119 17.15 -10.52 0.07
CA SER A 119 17.28 -9.66 -1.12
C SER A 119 15.97 -9.55 -1.92
N THR A 120 15.23 -10.64 -2.07
CA THR A 120 13.94 -10.68 -2.78
C THR A 120 12.84 -10.02 -1.94
N TYR A 121 12.80 -10.35 -0.65
CA TYR A 121 11.84 -9.76 0.26
C TYR A 121 11.98 -8.24 0.33
N THR A 122 13.19 -7.73 0.58
CA THR A 122 13.49 -6.30 0.63
C THR A 122 13.25 -5.59 -0.71
N PHE A 123 13.45 -6.29 -1.84
CA PHE A 123 13.09 -5.75 -3.16
C PHE A 123 11.60 -5.40 -3.22
N TYR A 124 10.72 -6.32 -2.81
CA TYR A 124 9.28 -6.06 -2.80
C TYR A 124 8.88 -5.00 -1.78
N GLU A 125 9.50 -4.97 -0.59
CA GLU A 125 9.24 -3.89 0.39
C GLU A 125 9.58 -2.50 -0.19
N ARG A 126 10.72 -2.37 -0.89
CA ARG A 126 11.11 -1.11 -1.58
C ARG A 126 10.16 -0.73 -2.72
N GLU A 127 9.52 -1.70 -3.35
CA GLU A 127 8.48 -1.46 -4.35
C GLU A 127 7.09 -1.19 -3.73
N GLY A 128 7.01 -1.09 -2.39
CA GLY A 128 5.81 -0.69 -1.64
C GLY A 128 4.89 -1.83 -1.24
N PHE A 129 5.33 -3.09 -1.42
CA PHE A 129 4.58 -4.24 -0.93
C PHE A 129 4.77 -4.42 0.58
N ARG A 130 3.73 -4.91 1.26
CA ARG A 130 3.76 -5.26 2.68
C ARG A 130 3.17 -6.64 2.88
N THR A 131 3.74 -7.40 3.81
CA THR A 131 3.25 -8.72 4.17
C THR A 131 1.89 -8.59 4.87
N PHE A 132 0.91 -9.38 4.42
CA PHE A 132 -0.41 -9.48 5.05
C PHE A 132 -0.73 -10.90 5.52
N LYS A 133 0.05 -11.91 5.07
CA LYS A 133 -0.09 -13.30 5.51
C LYS A 133 1.29 -13.96 5.53
N THR A 134 1.54 -14.80 6.54
CA THR A 134 2.73 -15.66 6.61
C THR A 134 2.28 -17.09 6.87
N GLU A 135 2.89 -18.03 6.15
CA GLU A 135 2.70 -19.46 6.32
C GLU A 135 4.08 -20.10 6.51
N HIS A 136 4.17 -21.05 7.44
CA HIS A 136 5.39 -21.79 7.69
C HIS A 136 5.22 -23.21 7.19
N PHE A 137 6.12 -23.65 6.33
CA PHE A 137 6.13 -25.01 5.81
C PHE A 137 6.99 -25.94 6.67
N ASP A 138 6.72 -27.24 6.61
CA ASP A 138 7.43 -28.26 7.40
C ASP A 138 8.94 -28.32 7.10
N ASN A 139 9.36 -27.87 5.92
CA ASN A 139 10.77 -27.75 5.55
C ASN A 139 11.47 -26.51 6.14
N GLY A 140 10.78 -25.74 6.99
CA GLY A 140 11.30 -24.54 7.65
C GLY A 140 11.18 -23.24 6.84
N VAL A 141 10.65 -23.30 5.60
CA VAL A 141 10.47 -22.11 4.75
C VAL A 141 9.31 -21.25 5.26
N SER A 142 9.56 -19.95 5.38
CA SER A 142 8.54 -18.94 5.68
C SER A 142 8.03 -18.32 4.39
N TRP A 143 6.82 -18.70 3.97
CA TRP A 143 6.16 -18.18 2.79
C TRP A 143 5.29 -17.00 3.15
N VAL A 144 5.43 -15.90 2.43
CA VAL A 144 4.70 -14.67 2.70
C VAL A 144 3.87 -14.23 1.50
N SER A 145 2.63 -13.88 1.76
CA SER A 145 1.81 -13.14 0.81
C SER A 145 1.97 -11.65 1.08
N MET A 146 2.40 -10.91 0.07
CA MET A 146 2.63 -9.47 0.14
C MET A 146 1.70 -8.74 -0.80
N ALA A 147 1.18 -7.58 -0.37
CA ALA A 147 0.32 -6.75 -1.21
C ALA A 147 0.76 -5.28 -1.20
N LYS A 148 0.45 -4.62 -2.29
CA LYS A 148 0.51 -3.17 -2.45
C LYS A 148 -0.86 -2.70 -2.89
N TRP A 149 -1.34 -1.65 -2.25
CA TRP A 149 -2.63 -1.07 -2.54
C TRP A 149 -2.44 0.19 -3.39
N GLU A 150 -3.05 0.22 -4.56
CA GLU A 150 -3.19 1.45 -5.31
C GLU A 150 -4.46 2.17 -4.85
N LEU A 151 -4.36 2.87 -3.75
CA LEU A 151 -5.43 3.67 -3.21
C LEU A 151 -5.47 5.01 -3.93
N HIS A 152 -6.13 5.04 -5.08
CA HIS A 152 -6.23 6.26 -5.87
C HIS A 152 -7.63 6.49 -6.44
N THR A 153 -7.88 7.73 -6.77
CA THR A 153 -8.99 8.20 -7.60
C THR A 153 -8.41 8.94 -8.81
N ASN A 154 -9.24 9.63 -9.57
CA ASN A 154 -8.74 10.49 -10.64
C ASN A 154 -7.93 11.69 -10.12
N ARG A 155 -8.16 12.13 -8.87
CA ARG A 155 -7.57 13.35 -8.31
C ARG A 155 -6.46 13.10 -7.31
N ILE A 156 -6.56 12.04 -6.51
CA ILE A 156 -5.63 11.76 -5.42
C ILE A 156 -5.09 10.33 -5.47
N LEU A 157 -3.93 10.17 -4.86
CA LEU A 157 -3.30 8.88 -4.56
C LEU A 157 -2.97 8.87 -3.06
N LEU A 158 -3.26 7.77 -2.37
CA LEU A 158 -2.76 7.51 -1.01
C LEU A 158 -1.55 6.59 -1.13
N ARG A 159 -0.41 7.01 -0.60
CA ARG A 159 0.81 6.20 -0.51
C ARG A 159 1.51 6.40 0.83
N PRO A 160 2.36 5.46 1.26
CA PRO A 160 3.22 5.69 2.42
C PRO A 160 4.00 7.01 2.30
N TRP A 161 4.20 7.66 3.45
CA TRP A 161 5.07 8.83 3.55
C TRP A 161 6.53 8.44 3.25
N ARG A 162 7.31 9.39 2.72
CA ARG A 162 8.71 9.23 2.33
C ARG A 162 9.55 10.34 2.91
N GLU A 163 10.85 10.10 3.07
CA GLU A 163 11.81 11.11 3.57
C GLU A 163 11.80 12.42 2.75
N ASP A 164 11.64 12.31 1.44
CA ASP A 164 11.61 13.45 0.51
C ASP A 164 10.30 14.24 0.53
N ASP A 165 9.31 13.82 1.30
CA ASP A 165 8.04 14.55 1.48
C ASP A 165 8.12 15.67 2.54
N VAL A 166 9.23 15.81 3.25
CA VAL A 166 9.36 16.68 4.43
C VAL A 166 9.06 18.14 4.14
N GLU A 167 9.47 18.66 2.99
CA GLU A 167 9.22 20.06 2.62
C GLU A 167 7.72 20.31 2.38
N ALA A 168 7.03 19.38 1.71
CA ALA A 168 5.59 19.46 1.50
C ALA A 168 4.83 19.29 2.82
N LEU A 169 5.29 18.41 3.71
CA LEU A 169 4.72 18.29 5.06
C LEU A 169 4.84 19.61 5.82
N TYR A 170 6.05 20.20 5.90
CA TYR A 170 6.27 21.46 6.57
C TYR A 170 5.41 22.59 6.00
N LYS A 171 5.34 22.69 4.68
CA LYS A 171 4.53 23.70 3.97
C LYS A 171 3.10 23.78 4.45
N TYR A 172 2.46 22.65 4.75
CA TYR A 172 1.06 22.62 5.18
C TYR A 172 0.91 22.46 6.69
N ALA A 173 1.74 21.68 7.35
CA ALA A 173 1.65 21.42 8.78
C ALA A 173 2.14 22.60 9.65
N SER A 174 2.86 23.55 9.08
CA SER A 174 3.22 24.80 9.77
C SER A 174 2.07 25.83 9.85
N ASP A 175 0.97 25.64 9.10
CA ASP A 175 -0.21 26.53 9.21
C ASP A 175 -0.94 26.29 10.54
N PRO A 176 -0.99 27.29 11.43
CA PRO A 176 -1.59 27.15 12.76
C PRO A 176 -3.06 26.69 12.72
N ILE A 177 -3.80 27.06 11.67
CA ILE A 177 -5.22 26.70 11.55
C ILE A 177 -5.38 25.18 11.36
N ILE A 178 -4.45 24.52 10.67
CA ILE A 178 -4.52 23.08 10.42
C ILE A 178 -4.29 22.32 11.72
N GLY A 179 -3.18 22.60 12.40
CA GLY A 179 -2.85 21.96 13.67
C GLY A 179 -3.92 22.16 14.74
N THR A 180 -4.39 23.39 14.92
CA THR A 180 -5.46 23.70 15.90
C THR A 180 -6.75 22.92 15.63
N ARG A 181 -7.11 22.69 14.36
CA ARG A 181 -8.33 21.91 14.00
C ARG A 181 -8.14 20.40 14.04
N ALA A 182 -6.90 19.95 13.94
CA ALA A 182 -6.55 18.54 13.94
C ALA A 182 -6.05 18.03 15.31
N GLY A 183 -5.87 18.92 16.29
CA GLY A 183 -5.50 18.57 17.67
C GLY A 183 -3.98 18.39 17.88
N TRP A 184 -3.13 18.97 16.99
CA TRP A 184 -1.67 18.92 17.15
C TRP A 184 -1.00 20.29 16.92
N PRO A 185 0.20 20.54 17.53
CA PRO A 185 0.88 21.82 17.40
C PRO A 185 1.42 22.03 15.98
N PRO A 186 1.31 23.26 15.44
CA PRO A 186 1.92 23.58 14.15
C PRO A 186 3.41 23.28 14.14
N HIS A 187 3.90 22.71 13.04
CA HIS A 187 5.33 22.44 12.87
C HIS A 187 6.12 23.75 12.83
N LYS A 188 7.21 23.82 13.58
CA LYS A 188 7.98 25.05 13.78
C LYS A 188 9.14 25.19 12.79
N SER A 189 9.62 24.06 12.25
CA SER A 189 10.75 23.99 11.33
C SER A 189 10.67 22.74 10.45
N ILE A 190 11.54 22.66 9.46
CA ILE A 190 11.73 21.44 8.66
C ILE A 190 12.26 20.29 9.53
N ASP A 191 13.13 20.59 10.51
CA ASP A 191 13.64 19.57 11.45
C ASP A 191 12.52 18.98 12.30
N ASP A 192 11.62 19.81 12.82
CA ASP A 192 10.42 19.37 13.55
C ASP A 192 9.53 18.48 12.64
N SER A 193 9.31 18.91 11.39
CA SER A 193 8.60 18.09 10.40
C SER A 193 9.29 16.77 10.10
N THR A 194 10.62 16.75 10.06
CA THR A 194 11.41 15.53 9.83
C THR A 194 11.24 14.55 10.99
N GLU A 195 11.25 15.06 12.21
CA GLU A 195 11.02 14.25 13.41
C GLU A 195 9.61 13.65 13.44
N VAL A 196 8.58 14.45 13.17
CA VAL A 196 7.19 13.98 13.06
C VAL A 196 7.03 12.98 11.92
N LEU A 197 7.64 13.24 10.76
CA LEU A 197 7.59 12.36 9.60
C LEU A 197 8.12 10.96 9.95
N ARG A 198 9.30 10.88 10.54
CA ARG A 198 9.97 9.62 10.87
C ARG A 198 9.32 8.85 12.00
N ASN A 199 8.93 9.56 13.07
CA ASN A 199 8.47 8.92 14.30
C ASN A 199 6.94 8.67 14.33
N ILE A 200 6.16 9.41 13.54
CA ILE A 200 4.70 9.38 13.60
C ILE A 200 4.07 9.00 12.26
N LEU A 201 4.54 9.53 11.13
CA LEU A 201 3.85 9.36 9.85
C LEU A 201 4.36 8.18 9.01
N MET A 202 5.65 7.83 9.11
CA MET A 202 6.23 6.71 8.39
C MET A 202 5.96 5.38 9.10
N ASN A 203 4.71 4.93 9.04
CA ASN A 203 4.23 3.67 9.59
C ASN A 203 3.26 2.99 8.61
N ASP A 204 2.81 1.77 8.92
CA ASP A 204 1.98 0.95 8.03
C ASP A 204 0.49 1.37 8.01
N THR A 205 0.06 2.26 8.91
CA THR A 205 -1.34 2.68 9.05
C THR A 205 -1.59 4.15 8.70
N THR A 206 -0.55 4.86 8.20
CA THR A 206 -0.65 6.29 7.86
C THR A 206 -0.14 6.56 6.44
N TRP A 207 -0.91 7.28 5.65
CA TRP A 207 -0.62 7.58 4.25
C TRP A 207 -0.63 9.08 3.97
N ALA A 208 0.28 9.50 3.08
CA ALA A 208 0.23 10.81 2.47
C ALA A 208 -0.91 10.86 1.43
N ILE A 209 -1.67 11.95 1.44
CA ILE A 209 -2.64 12.26 0.38
C ILE A 209 -1.90 13.05 -0.70
N ILE A 210 -1.67 12.43 -1.85
CA ILE A 210 -0.94 13.02 -2.97
C ILE A 210 -1.93 13.59 -3.96
N LEU A 211 -1.74 14.84 -4.37
CA LEU A 211 -2.48 15.41 -5.52
C LEU A 211 -1.88 14.87 -6.81
N ARG A 212 -2.65 14.12 -7.61
CA ARG A 212 -2.11 13.46 -8.81
C ARG A 212 -1.65 14.42 -9.89
N GLU A 213 -2.25 15.57 -9.97
CA GLU A 213 -1.88 16.63 -10.94
C GLU A 213 -0.44 17.12 -10.74
N THR A 214 0.01 17.25 -9.50
CA THR A 214 1.32 17.83 -9.16
C THR A 214 2.31 16.81 -8.59
N GLY A 215 1.84 15.65 -8.12
CA GLY A 215 2.63 14.69 -7.36
C GLY A 215 2.92 15.13 -5.91
N GLU A 216 2.37 16.25 -5.47
CA GLU A 216 2.66 16.86 -4.17
C GLU A 216 1.83 16.21 -3.04
N PRO A 217 2.44 15.86 -1.90
CA PRO A 217 1.72 15.54 -0.67
C PRO A 217 0.98 16.77 -0.15
N ILE A 218 -0.34 16.69 -0.04
CA ILE A 218 -1.21 17.79 0.36
C ILE A 218 -1.93 17.57 1.69
N GLY A 219 -1.69 16.43 2.33
CA GLY A 219 -2.32 16.05 3.59
C GLY A 219 -1.97 14.64 4.01
N SER A 220 -2.59 14.19 5.08
CA SER A 220 -2.43 12.86 5.65
C SER A 220 -3.76 12.23 6.01
N ILE A 221 -3.81 10.90 5.95
CA ILE A 221 -4.91 10.09 6.45
C ILE A 221 -4.34 8.80 7.03
N GLY A 222 -4.94 8.32 8.14
CA GLY A 222 -4.51 7.08 8.76
C GLY A 222 -5.54 6.56 9.75
N TYR A 223 -5.25 5.37 10.27
CA TYR A 223 -5.97 4.82 11.40
C TYR A 223 -5.00 4.37 12.48
N MET A 224 -5.45 4.44 13.72
CA MET A 224 -4.67 4.03 14.89
C MET A 224 -5.37 2.88 15.57
N GLU A 225 -4.63 1.80 15.76
CA GLU A 225 -4.97 0.69 16.64
C GLU A 225 -4.49 1.03 18.06
N ASN A 226 -5.02 0.42 19.08
CA ASN A 226 -4.51 0.51 20.46
C ASN A 226 -4.22 1.96 20.95
N TYR A 227 -4.99 2.92 20.51
CA TYR A 227 -4.84 4.32 20.94
C TYR A 227 -5.37 4.52 22.37
N GLN A 228 -4.69 5.39 23.12
CA GLN A 228 -5.20 5.86 24.41
C GLN A 228 -6.05 7.10 24.18
N SER A 229 -7.32 7.04 24.53
CA SER A 229 -8.26 8.13 24.30
C SER A 229 -9.42 8.07 25.29
N THR A 230 -10.06 9.20 25.52
CA THR A 230 -11.33 9.30 26.24
C THR A 230 -12.54 8.94 25.38
N LEU A 231 -12.32 8.53 24.12
CA LEU A 231 -13.39 8.14 23.21
C LEU A 231 -14.07 6.84 23.67
N PRO A 232 -15.39 6.71 23.48
CA PRO A 232 -16.15 5.52 23.80
C PRO A 232 -15.94 4.42 22.75
N SER A 233 -14.68 3.98 22.60
CA SER A 233 -14.27 2.96 21.64
C SER A 233 -14.61 1.55 22.11
N ARG A 234 -14.82 0.66 21.17
CA ARG A 234 -14.98 -0.78 21.36
C ARG A 234 -13.64 -1.51 21.19
N PRO A 235 -13.51 -2.74 21.72
CA PRO A 235 -12.36 -3.58 21.39
C PRO A 235 -12.21 -3.74 19.86
N ASN A 236 -10.98 -3.65 19.35
CA ASN A 236 -10.67 -3.75 17.92
C ASN A 236 -11.42 -2.73 17.04
N GLU A 237 -11.61 -1.50 17.53
CA GLU A 237 -12.21 -0.40 16.81
C GLU A 237 -11.16 0.68 16.56
N PRO A 238 -10.54 0.74 15.38
CA PRO A 238 -9.51 1.74 15.07
C PRO A 238 -10.08 3.17 15.02
N LEU A 239 -9.25 4.12 15.47
CA LEU A 239 -9.53 5.55 15.36
C LEU A 239 -9.00 6.07 14.02
N VAL A 240 -9.86 6.64 13.20
CA VAL A 240 -9.48 7.24 11.91
C VAL A 240 -9.26 8.73 12.06
N GLY A 241 -8.14 9.23 11.52
CA GLY A 241 -7.81 10.64 11.46
C GLY A 241 -7.34 11.10 10.08
N TYR A 242 -7.59 12.35 9.73
CA TYR A 242 -7.17 12.93 8.45
C TYR A 242 -7.05 14.46 8.53
N TRP A 243 -6.22 15.01 7.67
CA TRP A 243 -6.14 16.44 7.42
C TRP A 243 -5.66 16.72 5.99
N VAL A 244 -5.97 17.89 5.46
CA VAL A 244 -5.41 18.41 4.21
C VAL A 244 -5.06 19.88 4.35
N GLY A 245 -4.10 20.34 3.57
CA GLY A 245 -3.69 21.72 3.46
C GLY A 245 -4.86 22.65 3.16
N LYS A 246 -4.86 23.85 3.74
CA LYS A 246 -5.93 24.85 3.59
C LYS A 246 -6.35 25.16 2.14
N PRO A 247 -5.45 25.21 1.14
CA PRO A 247 -5.83 25.42 -0.26
C PRO A 247 -6.76 24.33 -0.83
N TYR A 248 -6.84 23.17 -0.17
CA TYR A 248 -7.64 22.01 -0.61
C TYR A 248 -8.93 21.81 0.17
N TRP A 249 -9.25 22.72 1.09
CA TRP A 249 -10.49 22.67 1.83
C TRP A 249 -11.71 22.91 0.92
N ASN A 250 -12.84 22.32 1.31
CA ASN A 250 -14.13 22.41 0.60
C ASN A 250 -14.12 21.84 -0.84
N LYS A 251 -13.04 21.14 -1.23
CA LYS A 251 -12.91 20.50 -2.56
C LYS A 251 -13.27 19.01 -2.55
N GLY A 252 -13.70 18.46 -1.41
CA GLY A 252 -14.09 17.05 -1.26
C GLY A 252 -12.91 16.07 -1.12
N ILE A 253 -11.66 16.54 -1.07
CA ILE A 253 -10.44 15.71 -1.00
C ILE A 253 -10.45 14.79 0.23
N CYS A 254 -10.76 15.30 1.42
CA CYS A 254 -10.85 14.45 2.62
C CYS A 254 -11.92 13.37 2.51
N THR A 255 -13.09 13.68 1.90
CA THR A 255 -14.14 12.68 1.68
C THR A 255 -13.67 11.57 0.74
N GLU A 256 -12.98 11.95 -0.32
CA GLU A 256 -12.41 11.02 -1.30
C GLU A 256 -11.33 10.14 -0.67
N ALA A 257 -10.41 10.73 0.11
CA ALA A 257 -9.37 10.01 0.83
C ALA A 257 -9.95 9.06 1.89
N LEU A 258 -10.96 9.50 2.65
CA LEU A 258 -11.59 8.68 3.69
C LEU A 258 -12.34 7.49 3.08
N ASN A 259 -13.02 7.65 1.95
CA ASN A 259 -13.65 6.53 1.24
C ASN A 259 -12.64 5.51 0.74
N LEU A 260 -11.48 5.95 0.21
CA LEU A 260 -10.39 5.05 -0.18
C LEU A 260 -9.85 4.27 1.03
N MET A 261 -9.66 4.96 2.17
CA MET A 261 -9.18 4.36 3.40
C MET A 261 -10.16 3.33 3.97
N ILE A 262 -11.45 3.63 4.00
CA ILE A 262 -12.51 2.71 4.44
C ILE A 262 -12.51 1.45 3.57
N LYS A 263 -12.44 1.61 2.24
CA LYS A 263 -12.35 0.48 1.32
C LYS A 263 -11.12 -0.37 1.60
N HIS A 264 -9.97 0.26 1.82
CA HIS A 264 -8.73 -0.43 2.17
C HIS A 264 -8.89 -1.24 3.46
N ILE A 265 -9.32 -0.61 4.55
CA ILE A 265 -9.47 -1.25 5.86
C ILE A 265 -10.41 -2.47 5.78
N ARG A 266 -11.55 -2.34 5.09
CA ARG A 266 -12.48 -3.47 4.85
C ARG A 266 -11.85 -4.66 4.15
N THR A 267 -10.80 -4.42 3.36
CA THR A 267 -10.16 -5.49 2.57
C THR A 267 -8.99 -6.15 3.31
N VAL A 268 -8.30 -5.40 4.20
CA VAL A 268 -7.06 -5.88 4.86
C VAL A 268 -7.28 -6.31 6.29
N SER A 269 -8.46 -6.08 6.87
CA SER A 269 -8.72 -6.33 8.29
C SER A 269 -10.10 -6.94 8.53
N ASP A 270 -10.28 -7.52 9.72
CA ASP A 270 -11.55 -8.07 10.20
C ASP A 270 -12.28 -7.11 11.17
N TYR A 271 -11.93 -5.82 11.16
CA TYR A 271 -12.61 -4.82 11.98
C TYR A 271 -14.10 -4.76 11.67
N LYS A 272 -14.91 -4.55 12.69
CA LYS A 272 -16.38 -4.47 12.57
C LYS A 272 -16.89 -3.05 12.55
N SER A 273 -16.05 -2.11 12.99
CA SER A 273 -16.38 -0.69 13.02
C SER A 273 -15.13 0.17 13.02
N LEU A 274 -15.30 1.45 12.69
CA LEU A 274 -14.32 2.51 12.84
C LEU A 274 -14.92 3.61 13.70
N ILE A 275 -14.11 4.24 14.53
CA ILE A 275 -14.49 5.42 15.29
C ILE A 275 -13.70 6.64 14.79
N SER A 276 -14.30 7.81 14.87
CA SER A 276 -13.63 9.09 14.62
C SER A 276 -14.30 10.18 15.44
N SER A 277 -13.59 11.27 15.64
CA SER A 277 -14.11 12.43 16.39
C SER A 277 -13.65 13.74 15.76
N HIS A 278 -14.33 14.81 16.13
CA HIS A 278 -13.92 16.17 15.78
C HIS A 278 -14.33 17.15 16.87
N PHE A 279 -13.59 18.21 17.06
CA PHE A 279 -14.03 19.31 17.91
C PHE A 279 -15.35 19.88 17.39
N VAL A 280 -16.27 20.19 18.28
CA VAL A 280 -17.62 20.71 17.91
C VAL A 280 -17.53 21.99 17.08
N ASP A 281 -16.49 22.82 17.31
CA ASP A 281 -16.19 24.03 16.52
C ASP A 281 -15.55 23.71 15.13
N ASN A 282 -15.32 22.42 14.79
CA ASN A 282 -14.90 21.99 13.47
C ASN A 282 -15.96 21.11 12.75
N PRO A 283 -17.15 21.63 12.45
CA PRO A 283 -18.23 20.86 11.83
C PRO A 283 -17.90 20.39 10.41
N ALA A 284 -16.85 20.95 9.79
CA ALA A 284 -16.40 20.52 8.47
C ALA A 284 -15.89 19.08 8.50
N SER A 285 -15.13 18.68 9.54
CA SER A 285 -14.67 17.31 9.72
C SER A 285 -15.85 16.35 9.91
N GLY A 286 -16.83 16.70 10.76
CA GLY A 286 -18.04 15.91 10.93
C GLY A 286 -18.82 15.67 9.63
N ARG A 287 -18.94 16.69 8.77
CA ARG A 287 -19.57 16.53 7.45
C ARG A 287 -18.81 15.57 6.52
N VAL A 288 -17.48 15.54 6.59
CA VAL A 288 -16.68 14.56 5.83
C VAL A 288 -16.99 13.15 6.30
N MET A 289 -16.97 12.90 7.61
CA MET A 289 -17.29 11.60 8.22
C MET A 289 -18.70 11.13 7.82
N GLN A 290 -19.72 12.00 7.99
CA GLN A 290 -21.10 11.68 7.63
C GLN A 290 -21.29 11.33 6.15
N LYS A 291 -20.59 12.04 5.25
CA LYS A 291 -20.58 11.71 3.79
C LYS A 291 -19.97 10.34 3.48
N CYS A 292 -19.11 9.85 4.37
CA CYS A 292 -18.48 8.52 4.27
C CYS A 292 -19.23 7.44 5.08
N GLY A 293 -20.44 7.75 5.58
CA GLY A 293 -21.30 6.79 6.26
C GLY A 293 -21.13 6.70 7.78
N PHE A 294 -20.28 7.53 8.39
CA PHE A 294 -20.21 7.61 9.84
C PHE A 294 -21.47 8.25 10.42
N VAL A 295 -21.95 7.68 11.52
CA VAL A 295 -23.16 8.13 12.22
C VAL A 295 -22.75 8.66 13.60
N PRO A 296 -23.26 9.84 14.04
CA PRO A 296 -23.08 10.31 15.39
C PRO A 296 -23.62 9.31 16.42
N ILE A 297 -22.83 8.99 17.45
CA ILE A 297 -23.26 8.01 18.46
C ILE A 297 -23.88 8.66 19.70
N GLY A 298 -24.12 9.96 19.66
CA GLY A 298 -24.78 10.70 20.74
C GLY A 298 -23.94 10.94 22.00
N GLU A 299 -22.73 10.40 22.02
CA GLU A 299 -21.77 10.63 23.09
C GLU A 299 -20.87 11.81 22.73
N THR A 300 -20.59 12.64 23.73
CA THR A 300 -19.57 13.70 23.64
C THR A 300 -18.46 13.36 24.61
N CYS A 301 -17.25 13.50 24.15
CA CYS A 301 -16.09 13.49 25.05
C CYS A 301 -15.47 14.87 25.10
N VAL A 302 -14.58 15.06 26.03
CA VAL A 302 -13.82 16.29 26.16
C VAL A 302 -12.36 15.94 25.93
N ASP A 303 -11.69 16.74 25.09
CA ASP A 303 -10.26 16.65 24.90
C ASP A 303 -9.65 18.05 25.03
N SER A 304 -8.40 18.11 25.38
CA SER A 304 -7.69 19.38 25.49
C SER A 304 -7.22 19.86 24.13
N ASP A 305 -7.50 21.11 23.81
CA ASP A 305 -6.87 21.76 22.67
C ASP A 305 -5.38 22.09 22.96
N LEU A 306 -4.71 22.67 21.98
CA LEU A 306 -3.28 23.00 22.08
C LEU A 306 -2.94 24.02 23.18
N SER A 307 -3.94 24.73 23.71
CA SER A 307 -3.77 25.63 24.86
C SER A 307 -3.99 24.95 26.22
N GLY A 308 -4.33 23.64 26.19
CA GLY A 308 -4.74 22.88 27.37
C GLY A 308 -6.18 23.15 27.80
N MET A 309 -6.96 23.86 26.97
CA MET A 309 -8.37 24.17 27.25
C MET A 309 -9.23 22.95 26.82
N GLU A 310 -10.04 22.48 27.74
CA GLU A 310 -11.01 21.40 27.44
C GLU A 310 -12.06 21.88 26.42
N LYS A 311 -12.20 21.10 25.35
CA LYS A 311 -13.18 21.32 24.28
C LYS A 311 -14.06 20.10 24.06
N PRO A 312 -15.36 20.33 23.84
CA PRO A 312 -16.25 19.22 23.51
C PRO A 312 -15.94 18.65 22.10
N MET A 313 -15.96 17.34 21.99
CA MET A 313 -15.82 16.61 20.75
C MET A 313 -17.11 15.84 20.44
N ALA A 314 -17.52 15.86 19.20
CA ALA A 314 -18.53 14.97 18.66
C ALA A 314 -17.86 13.68 18.17
N VAL A 315 -18.45 12.55 18.54
CA VAL A 315 -17.94 11.21 18.20
C VAL A 315 -18.88 10.56 17.20
N LEU A 316 -18.28 9.96 16.16
CA LEU A 316 -19.02 9.27 15.11
C LEU A 316 -18.43 7.86 14.90
N ARG A 317 -19.28 6.94 14.50
CA ARG A 317 -18.92 5.54 14.22
C ARG A 317 -19.40 5.11 12.84
N LEU A 318 -18.61 4.30 12.17
CA LEU A 318 -18.97 3.59 10.96
C LEU A 318 -19.00 2.09 11.27
N GLU A 319 -20.12 1.43 11.04
CA GLU A 319 -20.23 -0.03 11.09
C GLU A 319 -19.90 -0.64 9.72
N PHE A 320 -19.28 -1.84 9.70
CA PHE A 320 -18.88 -2.55 8.48
C PHE A 320 -19.86 -3.64 8.07
#